data_155eb3b64236667bbcd775f9e777a669
#
_entry.id   155eb3b64236667bbcd775f9e777a669
#
_cell.length_a   1.000
_cell.length_b   1.000
_cell.length_c   1.000
_cell.angle_alpha   90.00
_cell.angle_beta   90.00
_cell.angle_gamma   90.00
#
_symmetry.space_group_name_H-M   'P 1'
#
loop_
_entity.id
_entity.type
_entity.pdbx_description
1 polymer ?
#
loop_
_entity_poly.entity_id
_entity_poly.type
_entity_poly.pdbx_seq_one_letter_code
_entity_poly.pdbx_strand_id
1 'polypeptide(L)'
;MRVSHSTTTKTLGSFVIALVLVIAAQAQRTSSSNASAKTVAPEQRTSRYLDTIRKSPPQQLAFFLQMPKGGDLHNHLSGSIYAESYVQWAADKGLCVNTNTFVLVQPPCDAKPDQVPAAIALTNSLLYRQLIDAWSMRNWQFSGKNGHDQFFDAFGRFGVGTYDQTGRMLADTARRAARSRVLYLELMLTPDGGLASQIGQKVGWDGGFESTLNKLKAAGVADAVAAGIRNLREAEGQKDKLLKCGEPQADLGCSVTIRYVAQVARGSALGPVYAQMVTGFSLASDRNSKVVALNLVQAEDSYASMQNFSLQMQMLHFLKLQFPRARLTLHAGELSLGVVPPEGLSFHVRDSVQVAGADRIGHGVDIMHETDAFALLKEMARRNIMVEICLSSNDLILGVSGKDHPLATYLQYGVPVALATDDEGVSRSEMSREFLKAAEDQGLGYLQLKTLARNSLTYAFVDGQSLWSDARKFFPVPQCALDFGALKSSSSACQQFLAGNERARLQWQLEEQFKAFESQY
;
A
#
# COMPACT_ATOMS: atom_id res chain seq x y z
N MET A 1 9.39 -81.31 21.49
CA MET A 1 9.12 -82.64 20.87
C MET A 1 9.58 -82.58 19.44
N ARG A 2 10.62 -83.34 19.21
CA ARG A 2 10.93 -84.29 18.09
C ARG A 2 10.71 -83.76 16.67
N VAL A 3 11.79 -83.48 15.92
CA VAL A 3 12.62 -84.37 15.18
C VAL A 3 11.92 -84.91 13.88
N SER A 4 12.41 -84.63 12.70
CA SER A 4 13.29 -85.59 11.99
C SER A 4 13.67 -85.08 10.58
N HIS A 5 14.92 -84.95 10.33
CA HIS A 5 15.74 -85.26 9.18
C HIS A 5 15.12 -86.01 7.99
N SER A 6 15.54 -85.66 6.75
CA SER A 6 16.17 -86.64 5.87
C SER A 6 16.92 -86.02 4.70
N THR A 7 18.19 -86.29 4.64
CA THR A 7 19.15 -86.15 3.56
C THR A 7 18.92 -87.21 2.46
N THR A 8 19.21 -86.89 1.20
CA THR A 8 19.91 -87.86 0.29
C THR A 8 20.63 -87.11 -0.87
N THR A 9 21.86 -87.49 -1.01
CA THR A 9 22.91 -87.23 -2.00
C THR A 9 22.82 -88.07 -3.25
N LYS A 10 23.57 -87.61 -4.29
CA LYS A 10 24.31 -88.35 -5.41
C LYS A 10 23.79 -87.93 -6.79
N THR A 11 24.56 -87.79 -7.87
CA THR A 11 26.00 -87.87 -8.18
C THR A 11 26.23 -87.40 -9.62
N LEU A 12 27.38 -86.83 -9.88
CA LEU A 12 28.21 -86.71 -11.10
C LEU A 12 27.66 -87.10 -12.49
N GLY A 13 27.98 -86.19 -13.45
CA GLY A 13 28.04 -86.52 -14.89
C GLY A 13 28.68 -85.36 -15.67
N SER A 14 30.04 -85.43 -15.81
CA SER A 14 30.82 -84.54 -16.70
C SER A 14 30.59 -84.88 -18.15
N PHE A 15 30.34 -83.91 -19.01
CA PHE A 15 30.68 -84.01 -20.45
C PHE A 15 31.20 -82.64 -20.92
N VAL A 16 32.47 -82.67 -21.32
CA VAL A 16 33.19 -81.58 -21.99
C VAL A 16 32.85 -81.68 -23.49
N ILE A 17 32.31 -80.61 -24.04
CA ILE A 17 32.38 -80.33 -25.48
C ILE A 17 32.78 -78.87 -25.66
N ALA A 18 33.99 -78.74 -26.22
CA ALA A 18 34.50 -77.43 -26.70
C ALA A 18 33.77 -77.03 -27.98
N LEU A 19 33.30 -75.86 -28.09
CA LEU A 19 32.98 -75.27 -29.38
C LEU A 19 33.37 -73.78 -29.41
N VAL A 20 34.16 -73.54 -30.37
CA VAL A 20 34.86 -72.36 -30.89
C VAL A 20 34.10 -71.00 -30.78
N LEU A 21 34.85 -70.01 -30.32
CA LEU A 21 34.58 -68.60 -30.34
C LEU A 21 34.20 -68.06 -31.73
N VAL A 22 33.11 -67.31 -31.79
CA VAL A 22 32.96 -66.15 -32.68
C VAL A 22 32.62 -64.94 -31.83
N ILE A 23 33.60 -64.07 -31.64
CA ILE A 23 33.43 -62.76 -30.98
C ILE A 23 32.82 -61.85 -32.02
N ALA A 24 31.50 -61.60 -31.93
CA ALA A 24 30.86 -60.48 -32.56
C ALA A 24 30.78 -59.32 -31.49
N ALA A 25 31.73 -58.45 -31.58
CA ALA A 25 31.70 -57.18 -30.80
C ALA A 25 30.51 -56.34 -31.27
N GLN A 26 29.34 -56.47 -30.65
CA GLN A 26 28.28 -55.44 -30.72
C GLN A 26 28.66 -54.28 -29.80
N ALA A 27 29.22 -53.25 -30.40
CA ALA A 27 29.33 -51.98 -29.77
C ALA A 27 27.89 -51.46 -29.47
N GLN A 28 27.40 -51.68 -28.26
CA GLN A 28 26.27 -50.93 -27.73
C GLN A 28 26.69 -49.47 -27.60
N ARG A 29 26.30 -48.68 -28.60
CA ARG A 29 26.24 -47.21 -28.43
C ARG A 29 25.23 -46.96 -27.34
N THR A 30 25.70 -46.78 -26.10
CA THR A 30 24.98 -46.07 -25.07
C THR A 30 24.84 -44.65 -25.57
N SER A 31 23.72 -44.35 -26.24
CA SER A 31 23.25 -42.99 -26.39
C SER A 31 22.97 -42.50 -24.97
N SER A 32 23.98 -41.88 -24.36
CA SER A 32 23.73 -40.98 -23.23
C SER A 32 22.80 -39.90 -23.77
N SER A 33 21.50 -40.06 -23.57
CA SER A 33 20.58 -38.97 -23.65
C SER A 33 21.02 -37.97 -22.57
N ASN A 34 21.83 -37.00 -22.97
CA ASN A 34 21.94 -35.75 -22.23
C ASN A 34 20.54 -35.15 -22.20
N ALA A 35 19.70 -35.63 -21.28
CA ALA A 35 18.56 -34.86 -20.81
C ALA A 35 19.18 -33.62 -20.22
N SER A 36 19.27 -32.56 -21.02
CA SER A 36 19.54 -31.21 -20.55
C SER A 36 18.56 -30.98 -19.41
N ALA A 37 19.05 -31.07 -18.19
CA ALA A 37 18.25 -30.73 -17.02
C ALA A 37 17.74 -29.32 -17.29
N LYS A 38 16.45 -29.17 -17.61
CA LYS A 38 15.81 -27.86 -17.80
C LYS A 38 16.10 -27.10 -16.52
N THR A 39 17.00 -26.13 -16.59
CA THR A 39 17.30 -25.27 -15.44
C THR A 39 16.00 -24.62 -15.02
N VAL A 40 15.60 -24.89 -13.79
CA VAL A 40 14.38 -24.33 -13.22
C VAL A 40 14.47 -22.81 -13.28
N ALA A 41 13.44 -22.15 -13.80
CA ALA A 41 13.43 -20.70 -13.94
C ALA A 41 13.70 -20.00 -12.57
N PRO A 42 14.46 -18.90 -12.55
CA PRO A 42 14.78 -18.18 -11.30
C PRO A 42 13.54 -17.89 -10.44
N GLU A 43 12.46 -17.43 -11.05
CA GLU A 43 11.19 -17.20 -10.38
C GLU A 43 10.63 -18.44 -9.66
N GLN A 44 10.74 -19.63 -10.29
CA GLN A 44 10.29 -20.88 -9.67
C GLN A 44 11.21 -21.33 -8.53
N ARG A 45 12.54 -21.07 -8.64
CA ARG A 45 13.48 -21.35 -7.54
C ARG A 45 13.19 -20.47 -6.34
N THR A 46 12.96 -19.18 -6.56
CA THR A 46 12.58 -18.21 -5.53
C THR A 46 11.27 -18.63 -4.84
N SER A 47 10.27 -19.09 -5.61
CA SER A 47 9.02 -19.61 -5.06
C SER A 47 9.27 -20.83 -4.14
N ARG A 48 10.06 -21.79 -4.59
CA ARG A 48 10.44 -22.95 -3.77
C ARG A 48 11.21 -22.54 -2.51
N TYR A 49 12.12 -21.59 -2.64
CA TYR A 49 12.86 -21.08 -1.48
C TYR A 49 11.92 -20.50 -0.42
N LEU A 50 10.98 -19.63 -0.81
CA LEU A 50 9.96 -19.12 0.13
C LEU A 50 9.20 -20.25 0.83
N ASP A 51 8.84 -21.32 0.09
CA ASP A 51 8.14 -22.46 0.68
C ASP A 51 9.02 -23.22 1.71
N THR A 52 10.35 -23.29 1.50
CA THR A 52 11.26 -23.91 2.47
C THR A 52 11.39 -23.14 3.79
N ILE A 53 11.26 -21.80 3.73
CA ILE A 53 11.42 -20.93 4.90
C ILE A 53 10.11 -20.59 5.62
N ARG A 54 8.95 -21.10 5.16
CA ARG A 54 7.63 -20.78 5.75
C ARG A 54 7.53 -21.02 7.26
N LYS A 55 8.33 -21.92 7.81
CA LYS A 55 8.36 -22.22 9.26
C LYS A 55 9.40 -21.41 10.03
N SER A 56 10.06 -20.45 9.39
CA SER A 56 11.11 -19.63 9.99
C SER A 56 10.78 -18.13 9.85
N PRO A 57 10.03 -17.51 10.79
CA PRO A 57 9.67 -16.10 10.70
C PRO A 57 10.86 -15.15 10.47
N PRO A 58 12.05 -15.34 11.10
CA PRO A 58 13.18 -14.46 10.82
C PRO A 58 13.69 -14.57 9.38
N GLN A 59 13.67 -15.76 8.76
CA GLN A 59 14.09 -15.93 7.37
C GLN A 59 13.05 -15.37 6.40
N GLN A 60 11.76 -15.51 6.69
CA GLN A 60 10.69 -14.87 5.91
C GLN A 60 10.83 -13.35 5.98
N LEU A 61 11.04 -12.78 7.17
CA LEU A 61 11.25 -11.33 7.29
C LEU A 61 12.45 -10.87 6.45
N ALA A 62 13.59 -11.56 6.54
CA ALA A 62 14.77 -11.24 5.74
C ALA A 62 14.49 -11.32 4.23
N PHE A 63 13.71 -12.30 3.78
CA PHE A 63 13.26 -12.45 2.39
C PHE A 63 12.40 -11.24 1.97
N PHE A 64 11.39 -10.88 2.76
CA PHE A 64 10.48 -9.78 2.43
C PHE A 64 11.13 -8.39 2.53
N LEU A 65 12.14 -8.20 3.38
CA LEU A 65 12.92 -6.97 3.39
C LEU A 65 13.66 -6.72 2.07
N GLN A 66 14.01 -7.77 1.32
CA GLN A 66 14.72 -7.68 0.05
C GLN A 66 13.79 -7.77 -1.18
N MET A 67 12.60 -8.34 -1.04
CA MET A 67 11.66 -8.51 -2.15
C MET A 67 11.18 -7.15 -2.68
N PRO A 68 11.20 -6.91 -4.00
CA PRO A 68 10.62 -5.70 -4.61
C PRO A 68 9.10 -5.64 -4.42
N LYS A 69 8.56 -4.44 -4.16
CA LYS A 69 7.14 -4.26 -3.78
C LYS A 69 6.35 -3.33 -4.70
N GLY A 70 7.02 -2.69 -5.67
CA GLY A 70 6.37 -1.78 -6.62
C GLY A 70 6.00 -0.45 -5.98
N GLY A 71 4.72 -0.22 -5.71
CA GLY A 71 4.21 1.00 -5.11
C GLY A 71 3.40 0.78 -3.84
N ASP A 72 3.28 1.83 -3.05
CA ASP A 72 2.32 1.96 -1.96
C ASP A 72 1.30 3.03 -2.35
N LEU A 73 0.06 2.61 -2.54
CA LEU A 73 -1.00 3.44 -3.14
C LEU A 73 -1.99 3.96 -2.11
N HIS A 74 -1.84 3.54 -0.85
CA HIS A 74 -2.70 3.94 0.25
C HIS A 74 -1.84 4.18 1.48
N ASN A 75 -1.38 5.43 1.63
CA ASN A 75 -0.49 5.82 2.71
C ASN A 75 -0.81 7.25 3.14
N HIS A 76 -1.16 7.43 4.42
CA HIS A 76 -1.42 8.75 5.01
C HIS A 76 -0.11 9.37 5.48
N LEU A 77 0.29 10.48 4.89
CA LEU A 77 1.59 11.10 5.17
C LEU A 77 1.83 11.37 6.65
N SER A 78 0.84 11.87 7.38
CA SER A 78 0.98 12.14 8.82
C SER A 78 1.03 10.86 9.66
N GLY A 79 0.23 9.86 9.31
CA GLY A 79 0.20 8.58 10.01
C GLY A 79 1.36 7.66 9.65
N SER A 80 2.04 7.91 8.53
CA SER A 80 3.24 7.15 8.17
C SER A 80 4.44 7.46 9.07
N ILE A 81 4.42 8.60 9.78
CA ILE A 81 5.55 9.03 10.60
C ILE A 81 5.52 8.31 11.95
N TYR A 82 6.63 7.68 12.31
CA TYR A 82 6.78 7.04 13.60
C TYR A 82 6.80 8.07 14.74
N ALA A 83 6.19 7.72 15.88
CA ALA A 83 6.09 8.58 17.05
C ALA A 83 7.46 9.12 17.52
N GLU A 84 8.52 8.33 17.36
CA GLU A 84 9.90 8.70 17.67
C GLU A 84 10.36 9.95 16.90
N SER A 85 10.00 10.04 15.61
CA SER A 85 10.31 11.22 14.79
C SER A 85 9.52 12.44 15.28
N TYR A 86 8.26 12.27 15.61
CA TYR A 86 7.44 13.35 16.15
C TYR A 86 7.93 13.86 17.50
N VAL A 87 8.40 12.99 18.41
CA VAL A 87 9.02 13.43 19.68
C VAL A 87 10.23 14.32 19.40
N GLN A 88 11.13 13.88 18.50
CA GLN A 88 12.30 14.68 18.15
C GLN A 88 11.91 16.03 17.51
N TRP A 89 10.97 16.02 16.56
CA TRP A 89 10.56 17.25 15.87
C TRP A 89 9.80 18.22 16.78
N ALA A 90 9.02 17.70 17.72
CA ALA A 90 8.36 18.51 18.74
C ALA A 90 9.39 19.21 19.65
N ALA A 91 10.43 18.47 20.05
CA ALA A 91 11.55 19.03 20.81
C ALA A 91 12.29 20.13 20.02
N ASP A 92 12.63 19.88 18.75
CA ASP A 92 13.30 20.82 17.85
C ASP A 92 12.50 22.14 17.70
N LYS A 93 11.16 22.05 17.70
CA LYS A 93 10.24 23.18 17.56
C LYS A 93 9.88 23.88 18.89
N GLY A 94 10.37 23.36 20.01
CA GLY A 94 10.01 23.90 21.33
C GLY A 94 8.55 23.71 21.70
N LEU A 95 7.86 22.69 21.12
CA LEU A 95 6.49 22.36 21.49
C LEU A 95 6.42 21.81 22.91
N CYS A 96 5.22 21.85 23.48
CA CYS A 96 4.94 21.35 24.81
C CYS A 96 4.13 20.04 24.73
N VAL A 97 4.23 19.23 25.79
CA VAL A 97 3.46 18.01 25.97
C VAL A 97 2.63 18.15 27.23
N ASN A 98 1.34 17.88 27.14
CA ASN A 98 0.51 17.65 28.30
C ASN A 98 0.81 16.25 28.88
N THR A 99 1.29 16.18 30.11
CA THR A 99 1.75 14.92 30.72
C THR A 99 0.63 13.97 31.16
N ASN A 100 -0.63 14.46 31.22
CA ASN A 100 -1.78 13.65 31.56
C ASN A 100 -2.46 13.03 30.31
N THR A 101 -2.55 13.84 29.23
CA THR A 101 -3.24 13.42 28.00
C THR A 101 -2.29 13.02 26.87
N PHE A 102 -1.00 13.34 27.01
CA PHE A 102 0.04 13.15 25.99
C PHE A 102 -0.25 13.90 24.68
N VAL A 103 -1.01 14.99 24.76
CA VAL A 103 -1.29 15.87 23.60
C VAL A 103 -0.18 16.89 23.44
N LEU A 104 0.31 17.06 22.20
CA LEU A 104 1.19 18.17 21.84
C LEU A 104 0.41 19.49 21.80
N VAL A 105 0.99 20.52 22.40
CA VAL A 105 0.42 21.87 22.42
C VAL A 105 1.47 22.92 22.06
N GLN A 106 1.00 24.08 21.61
CA GLN A 106 1.87 25.22 21.33
C GLN A 106 2.47 25.82 22.63
N PRO A 107 3.67 26.39 22.59
CA PRO A 107 4.23 27.12 23.73
C PRO A 107 3.39 28.36 24.09
N PRO A 108 3.49 28.86 25.33
CA PRO A 108 4.47 28.52 26.38
C PRO A 108 4.11 27.27 27.18
N CYS A 109 5.14 26.52 27.63
CA CYS A 109 4.97 25.23 28.31
C CYS A 109 4.64 25.35 29.81
N ASP A 110 4.76 26.52 30.38
CA ASP A 110 4.45 26.85 31.79
C ASP A 110 3.03 27.40 31.98
N ALA A 111 2.23 27.43 30.90
CA ALA A 111 0.85 27.92 30.95
C ALA A 111 -0.06 27.07 31.88
N LYS A 112 0.30 25.78 32.07
CA LYS A 112 -0.42 24.85 32.96
C LYS A 112 0.57 23.92 33.65
N PRO A 113 0.26 23.45 34.89
CA PRO A 113 1.18 22.59 35.67
C PRO A 113 1.49 21.23 35.02
N ASP A 114 0.59 20.74 34.17
CA ASP A 114 0.69 19.47 33.44
C ASP A 114 1.29 19.60 32.04
N GLN A 115 1.84 20.77 31.69
CA GLN A 115 2.52 21.03 30.43
C GLN A 115 4.03 21.17 30.64
N VAL A 116 4.79 20.41 29.88
CA VAL A 116 6.25 20.42 29.92
C VAL A 116 6.83 20.54 28.50
N PRO A 117 8.03 21.11 28.33
CA PRO A 117 8.72 21.10 27.04
C PRO A 117 8.88 19.67 26.50
N ALA A 118 8.53 19.44 25.23
CA ALA A 118 8.68 18.14 24.58
C ALA A 118 10.13 17.62 24.62
N ALA A 119 11.12 18.51 24.66
CA ALA A 119 12.53 18.19 24.79
C ALA A 119 12.87 17.37 26.05
N ILE A 120 12.06 17.48 27.14
CA ILE A 120 12.24 16.67 28.35
C ILE A 120 12.12 15.18 28.04
N ALA A 121 11.29 14.77 27.07
CA ALA A 121 11.14 13.38 26.68
C ALA A 121 12.46 12.77 26.17
N LEU A 122 13.38 13.56 25.60
CA LEU A 122 14.65 13.06 25.08
C LEU A 122 15.63 12.62 26.20
N THR A 123 15.41 13.10 27.43
CA THR A 123 16.22 12.74 28.62
C THR A 123 15.42 11.97 29.68
N ASN A 124 14.10 11.96 29.57
CA ASN A 124 13.18 11.21 30.44
C ASN A 124 12.63 9.98 29.73
N SER A 125 13.27 8.83 29.96
CA SER A 125 12.88 7.56 29.30
C SER A 125 11.46 7.12 29.59
N LEU A 126 10.85 7.49 30.74
CA LEU A 126 9.47 7.15 31.05
C LEU A 126 8.53 7.96 30.14
N LEU A 127 8.67 9.28 30.16
CA LEU A 127 7.84 10.17 29.32
C LEU A 127 8.00 9.82 27.83
N TYR A 128 9.25 9.55 27.38
CA TYR A 128 9.52 9.12 26.00
C TYR A 128 8.70 7.89 25.61
N ARG A 129 8.70 6.84 26.44
CA ARG A 129 7.92 5.61 26.17
C ARG A 129 6.41 5.86 26.20
N GLN A 130 5.94 6.67 27.14
CA GLN A 130 4.52 7.04 27.24
C GLN A 130 4.02 7.78 25.99
N LEU A 131 4.84 8.68 25.43
CA LEU A 131 4.51 9.39 24.20
C LEU A 131 4.42 8.41 23.01
N ILE A 132 5.37 7.47 22.88
CA ILE A 132 5.32 6.48 21.80
C ILE A 132 4.08 5.58 21.95
N ASP A 133 3.74 5.15 23.16
CA ASP A 133 2.51 4.35 23.40
C ASP A 133 1.24 5.16 23.10
N ALA A 134 1.22 6.44 23.45
CA ALA A 134 0.07 7.30 23.22
C ALA A 134 -0.13 7.69 21.72
N TRP A 135 0.96 7.75 20.94
CA TRP A 135 0.95 8.21 19.55
C TRP A 135 1.06 7.09 18.52
N SER A 136 0.95 5.84 18.98
CA SER A 136 0.99 4.66 18.10
C SER A 136 0.26 3.47 18.72
N MET A 137 0.19 2.38 17.96
CA MET A 137 -0.38 1.11 18.41
C MET A 137 0.61 0.28 19.25
N ARG A 138 1.73 0.87 19.70
CA ARG A 138 2.63 0.17 20.62
C ARG A 138 1.95 -0.03 21.96
N ASN A 139 1.89 -1.26 22.44
CA ASN A 139 1.31 -1.64 23.75
C ASN A 139 -0.18 -1.26 23.92
N TRP A 140 -0.93 -1.02 22.82
CA TRP A 140 -2.33 -0.60 22.89
C TRP A 140 -3.21 -1.57 23.67
N GLN A 141 -2.90 -2.86 23.66
CA GLN A 141 -3.61 -3.91 24.40
C GLN A 141 -3.63 -3.65 25.93
N PHE A 142 -2.70 -2.84 26.43
CA PHE A 142 -2.59 -2.46 27.84
C PHE A 142 -3.12 -1.05 28.13
N SER A 143 -3.63 -0.33 27.12
CA SER A 143 -4.13 1.04 27.26
C SER A 143 -5.52 1.13 27.90
N GLY A 144 -6.26 0.02 27.97
CA GLY A 144 -7.67 -0.01 28.36
C GLY A 144 -8.64 0.43 27.26
N LYS A 145 -8.13 0.69 26.03
CA LYS A 145 -8.91 1.02 24.84
C LYS A 145 -8.95 -0.16 23.88
N ASN A 146 -9.94 -0.18 23.00
CA ASN A 146 -9.90 -1.05 21.82
C ASN A 146 -8.91 -0.52 20.78
N GLY A 147 -8.60 -1.33 19.74
CA GLY A 147 -7.64 -0.95 18.71
C GLY A 147 -8.10 0.27 17.90
N HIS A 148 -9.39 0.33 17.54
CA HIS A 148 -10.01 1.44 16.83
C HIS A 148 -9.82 2.78 17.57
N ASP A 149 -10.23 2.85 18.83
CA ASP A 149 -10.15 4.10 19.59
C ASP A 149 -8.71 4.53 19.85
N GLN A 150 -7.79 3.58 20.11
CA GLN A 150 -6.38 3.92 20.27
C GLN A 150 -5.77 4.46 18.98
N PHE A 151 -6.12 3.87 17.83
CA PHE A 151 -5.63 4.28 16.53
C PHE A 151 -6.04 5.71 16.20
N PHE A 152 -7.33 6.00 16.20
CA PHE A 152 -7.85 7.34 15.85
C PHE A 152 -7.48 8.42 16.87
N ASP A 153 -7.42 8.10 18.15
CA ASP A 153 -6.98 9.04 19.20
C ASP A 153 -5.52 9.50 19.02
N ALA A 154 -4.66 8.65 18.46
CA ALA A 154 -3.25 8.98 18.26
C ALA A 154 -3.07 10.26 17.45
N PHE A 155 -3.86 10.46 16.40
CA PHE A 155 -3.79 11.64 15.52
C PHE A 155 -4.10 12.93 16.25
N GLY A 156 -5.09 12.94 17.13
CA GLY A 156 -5.42 14.09 17.97
C GLY A 156 -4.30 14.48 18.91
N ARG A 157 -3.48 13.53 19.33
CA ARG A 157 -2.41 13.75 20.29
C ARG A 157 -1.15 14.35 19.66
N PHE A 158 -0.71 13.86 18.51
CA PHE A 158 0.49 14.38 17.84
C PHE A 158 0.18 15.46 16.79
N GLY A 159 -1.08 15.76 16.48
CA GLY A 159 -1.51 16.57 15.34
C GLY A 159 -0.80 17.94 15.24
N VAL A 160 -0.59 18.64 16.36
CA VAL A 160 0.17 19.92 16.38
C VAL A 160 1.61 19.73 15.87
N GLY A 161 2.19 18.55 16.06
CA GLY A 161 3.54 18.20 15.60
C GLY A 161 3.68 18.10 14.09
N THR A 162 2.57 18.02 13.34
CA THR A 162 2.59 17.92 11.87
C THR A 162 2.71 19.29 11.18
N TYR A 163 2.38 20.38 11.86
CA TYR A 163 2.38 21.72 11.26
C TYR A 163 3.76 22.11 10.77
N ASP A 164 3.85 22.58 9.52
CA ASP A 164 5.09 23.00 8.84
C ASP A 164 6.16 21.89 8.76
N GLN A 165 5.76 20.62 8.85
CA GLN A 165 6.67 19.48 8.77
C GLN A 165 6.52 18.65 7.48
N THR A 166 5.69 19.07 6.53
CA THR A 166 5.38 18.29 5.33
C THR A 166 6.66 17.83 4.60
N GLY A 167 7.64 18.71 4.43
CA GLY A 167 8.91 18.35 3.79
C GLY A 167 9.74 17.32 4.58
N ARG A 168 9.73 17.39 5.93
CA ARG A 168 10.37 16.36 6.79
C ARG A 168 9.63 15.04 6.70
N MET A 169 8.29 15.07 6.75
CA MET A 169 7.45 13.88 6.59
C MET A 169 7.70 13.20 5.25
N LEU A 170 7.72 13.97 4.15
CA LEU A 170 8.03 13.44 2.82
C LEU A 170 9.43 12.79 2.75
N ALA A 171 10.44 13.43 3.35
CA ALA A 171 11.80 12.88 3.37
C ALA A 171 11.88 11.58 4.17
N ASP A 172 11.22 11.52 5.33
CA ASP A 172 11.22 10.34 6.20
C ASP A 172 10.48 9.16 5.55
N THR A 173 9.29 9.40 4.98
CA THR A 173 8.49 8.39 4.27
C THR A 173 9.22 7.88 3.03
N ALA A 174 9.80 8.76 2.21
CA ALA A 174 10.57 8.37 1.01
C ALA A 174 11.77 7.49 1.37
N ARG A 175 12.49 7.81 2.45
CA ARG A 175 13.62 7.02 2.95
C ARG A 175 13.20 5.62 3.37
N ARG A 176 12.08 5.48 4.09
CA ARG A 176 11.54 4.17 4.49
C ARG A 176 11.04 3.38 3.29
N ALA A 177 10.31 4.00 2.37
CA ALA A 177 9.87 3.38 1.14
C ALA A 177 11.03 2.79 0.33
N ALA A 178 12.11 3.55 0.14
CA ALA A 178 13.31 3.07 -0.55
C ALA A 178 13.94 1.86 0.15
N ARG A 179 14.03 1.88 1.49
CA ARG A 179 14.53 0.75 2.29
C ARG A 179 13.65 -0.50 2.16
N SER A 180 12.34 -0.31 2.07
CA SER A 180 11.35 -1.38 1.85
C SER A 180 11.23 -1.81 0.39
N ARG A 181 12.12 -1.33 -0.52
CA ARG A 181 12.08 -1.66 -1.96
C ARG A 181 10.77 -1.22 -2.65
N VAL A 182 10.21 -0.10 -2.23
CA VAL A 182 9.09 0.59 -2.87
C VAL A 182 9.64 1.65 -3.82
N LEU A 183 9.11 1.71 -5.05
CA LEU A 183 9.54 2.63 -6.11
C LEU A 183 8.63 3.86 -6.23
N TYR A 184 7.37 3.73 -5.78
CA TYR A 184 6.32 4.69 -6.04
C TYR A 184 5.38 4.83 -4.84
N LEU A 185 5.00 6.06 -4.51
CA LEU A 185 4.08 6.37 -3.43
C LEU A 185 2.93 7.25 -3.92
N GLU A 186 1.71 6.95 -3.48
CA GLU A 186 0.57 7.87 -3.50
C GLU A 186 0.24 8.27 -2.07
N LEU A 187 0.67 9.48 -1.67
CA LEU A 187 0.58 9.96 -0.30
C LEU A 187 -0.66 10.82 -0.10
N MET A 188 -1.49 10.45 0.85
CA MET A 188 -2.67 11.20 1.27
C MET A 188 -2.28 12.34 2.21
N LEU A 189 -2.71 13.55 1.90
CA LEU A 189 -2.52 14.75 2.72
C LEU A 189 -3.53 15.84 2.34
N THR A 190 -3.58 16.91 3.15
CA THR A 190 -4.39 18.13 2.90
C THR A 190 -3.47 19.20 2.28
N PRO A 191 -3.40 19.31 0.94
CA PRO A 191 -2.37 20.13 0.28
C PRO A 191 -2.48 21.63 0.59
N ASP A 192 -3.70 22.14 0.74
CA ASP A 192 -4.03 23.55 0.93
C ASP A 192 -3.89 24.04 2.38
N GLY A 193 -3.45 23.19 3.30
CA GLY A 193 -3.33 23.52 4.72
C GLY A 193 -4.67 23.79 5.42
N GLY A 194 -5.77 23.31 4.84
CA GLY A 194 -7.12 23.43 5.39
C GLY A 194 -7.88 24.70 4.98
N LEU A 195 -7.37 25.48 4.01
CA LEU A 195 -8.02 26.70 3.52
C LEU A 195 -9.39 26.40 2.88
N ALA A 196 -9.50 25.31 2.11
CA ALA A 196 -10.78 24.86 1.54
C ALA A 196 -11.84 24.62 2.62
N SER A 197 -11.45 23.95 3.71
CA SER A 197 -12.34 23.69 4.85
C SER A 197 -12.84 25.01 5.48
N GLN A 198 -11.96 25.99 5.67
CA GLN A 198 -12.31 27.30 6.20
C GLN A 198 -13.27 28.08 5.28
N ILE A 199 -13.05 28.04 3.96
CA ILE A 199 -13.95 28.62 2.96
C ILE A 199 -15.30 27.91 3.02
N GLY A 200 -15.31 26.59 3.04
CA GLY A 200 -16.53 25.80 3.13
C GLY A 200 -17.34 26.04 4.40
N GLN A 201 -16.65 26.27 5.54
CA GLN A 201 -17.30 26.65 6.80
C GLN A 201 -18.04 27.98 6.70
N LYS A 202 -17.48 28.94 5.97
CA LYS A 202 -18.13 30.29 5.77
C LYS A 202 -19.28 30.20 4.78
N VAL A 203 -19.16 29.41 3.73
CA VAL A 203 -20.18 29.28 2.67
C VAL A 203 -21.36 28.42 3.13
N GLY A 204 -21.08 27.35 3.86
CA GLY A 204 -22.06 26.34 4.26
C GLY A 204 -22.49 25.43 3.09
N TRP A 205 -23.47 24.57 3.37
CA TRP A 205 -24.14 23.69 2.40
C TRP A 205 -25.59 24.13 2.29
N ASP A 206 -26.05 24.48 1.08
CA ASP A 206 -27.42 24.99 0.84
C ASP A 206 -28.39 23.92 0.28
N GLY A 207 -27.95 22.66 0.18
CA GLY A 207 -28.76 21.56 -0.35
C GLY A 207 -28.58 21.32 -1.85
N GLY A 208 -27.89 22.21 -2.59
CA GLY A 208 -27.68 22.08 -4.03
C GLY A 208 -26.21 21.96 -4.42
N PHE A 209 -25.89 21.02 -5.28
CA PHE A 209 -24.49 20.80 -5.73
C PHE A 209 -23.97 21.98 -6.55
N GLU A 210 -24.73 22.41 -7.55
CA GLU A 210 -24.33 23.51 -8.44
C GLU A 210 -24.34 24.87 -7.73
N SER A 211 -25.40 25.15 -6.93
CA SER A 211 -25.51 26.39 -6.18
C SER A 211 -24.39 26.57 -5.18
N THR A 212 -24.08 25.52 -4.39
CA THR A 212 -22.96 25.54 -3.46
C THR A 212 -21.61 25.65 -4.18
N LEU A 213 -21.41 24.94 -5.32
CA LEU A 213 -20.19 25.08 -6.13
C LEU A 213 -19.98 26.53 -6.60
N ASN A 214 -21.04 27.21 -7.07
CA ASN A 214 -20.95 28.60 -7.50
C ASN A 214 -20.63 29.56 -6.35
N LYS A 215 -21.22 29.34 -5.16
CA LYS A 215 -20.88 30.08 -3.94
C LYS A 215 -19.42 29.88 -3.52
N LEU A 216 -18.91 28.66 -3.58
CA LEU A 216 -17.50 28.35 -3.28
C LEU A 216 -16.55 29.02 -4.27
N LYS A 217 -16.88 29.03 -5.56
CA LYS A 217 -16.12 29.77 -6.59
C LYS A 217 -16.09 31.27 -6.29
N ALA A 218 -17.24 31.85 -5.96
CA ALA A 218 -17.33 33.27 -5.58
C ALA A 218 -16.59 33.59 -4.27
N ALA A 219 -16.50 32.64 -3.34
CA ALA A 219 -15.78 32.76 -2.08
C ALA A 219 -14.26 32.51 -2.18
N GLY A 220 -13.73 32.27 -3.37
CA GLY A 220 -12.29 32.13 -3.60
C GLY A 220 -11.73 30.73 -3.37
N VAL A 221 -12.50 29.66 -3.62
CA VAL A 221 -11.96 28.27 -3.53
C VAL A 221 -10.75 28.04 -4.44
N ALA A 222 -10.55 28.85 -5.47
CA ALA A 222 -9.36 28.86 -6.31
C ALA A 222 -8.06 29.20 -5.54
N ASP A 223 -8.17 29.99 -4.46
CA ASP A 223 -7.03 30.33 -3.60
C ASP A 223 -6.53 29.08 -2.83
N ALA A 224 -7.44 28.18 -2.44
CA ALA A 224 -7.09 26.92 -1.83
C ALA A 224 -6.33 26.01 -2.82
N VAL A 225 -6.75 25.98 -4.08
CA VAL A 225 -6.03 25.24 -5.15
C VAL A 225 -4.62 25.80 -5.34
N ALA A 226 -4.50 27.14 -5.46
CA ALA A 226 -3.21 27.81 -5.60
C ALA A 226 -2.29 27.59 -4.38
N ALA A 227 -2.86 27.61 -3.16
CA ALA A 227 -2.13 27.29 -1.93
C ALA A 227 -1.63 25.85 -1.94
N GLY A 228 -2.47 24.88 -2.34
CA GLY A 228 -2.10 23.49 -2.44
C GLY A 228 -0.89 23.25 -3.35
N ILE A 229 -0.88 23.86 -4.54
CA ILE A 229 0.24 23.77 -5.48
C ILE A 229 1.52 24.37 -4.89
N ARG A 230 1.44 25.53 -4.24
CA ARG A 230 2.61 26.18 -3.60
C ARG A 230 3.16 25.32 -2.46
N ASN A 231 2.31 24.90 -1.55
CA ASN A 231 2.70 24.14 -0.37
C ASN A 231 3.39 22.81 -0.74
N LEU A 232 2.84 22.09 -1.72
CA LEU A 232 3.46 20.86 -2.22
C LEU A 232 4.83 21.11 -2.86
N ARG A 233 4.97 22.18 -3.66
CA ARG A 233 6.27 22.53 -4.27
C ARG A 233 7.31 22.88 -3.21
N GLU A 234 6.93 23.63 -2.19
CA GLU A 234 7.80 23.98 -1.07
C GLU A 234 8.21 22.74 -0.27
N ALA A 235 7.25 21.85 0.04
CA ALA A 235 7.51 20.61 0.76
C ALA A 235 8.45 19.66 -0.03
N GLU A 236 8.28 19.55 -1.34
CA GLU A 236 9.20 18.79 -2.20
C GLU A 236 10.60 19.38 -2.20
N GLY A 237 10.71 20.70 -2.32
CA GLY A 237 12.01 21.38 -2.22
C GLY A 237 12.71 21.17 -0.87
N GLN A 238 11.96 21.13 0.22
CA GLN A 238 12.47 20.79 1.56
C GLN A 238 12.91 19.32 1.62
N LYS A 239 12.08 18.39 1.12
CA LYS A 239 12.43 16.96 1.02
C LYS A 239 13.74 16.76 0.25
N ASP A 240 13.88 17.38 -0.92
CA ASP A 240 15.05 17.23 -1.78
C ASP A 240 16.32 17.73 -1.09
N LYS A 241 16.25 18.84 -0.35
CA LYS A 241 17.36 19.34 0.47
C LYS A 241 17.73 18.37 1.60
N LEU A 242 16.74 17.83 2.32
CA LEU A 242 16.96 16.90 3.44
C LEU A 242 17.54 15.57 2.98
N LEU A 243 17.18 15.10 1.79
CA LEU A 243 17.69 13.88 1.19
C LEU A 243 18.94 14.10 0.34
N LYS A 244 19.38 15.34 0.15
CA LYS A 244 20.51 15.75 -0.73
C LYS A 244 20.32 15.26 -2.17
N CYS A 245 19.11 15.33 -2.70
CA CYS A 245 18.81 14.87 -4.04
C CYS A 245 19.60 15.67 -5.07
N GLY A 246 20.23 14.95 -6.03
CA GLY A 246 21.13 15.56 -7.04
C GLY A 246 22.58 15.72 -6.58
N GLU A 247 22.93 15.40 -5.33
CA GLU A 247 24.30 15.41 -4.82
C GLU A 247 24.92 13.99 -4.87
N PRO A 248 26.27 13.88 -4.87
CA PRO A 248 26.95 12.57 -4.89
C PRO A 248 26.59 11.66 -3.70
N GLN A 249 26.12 12.24 -2.58
CA GLN A 249 25.74 11.53 -1.36
C GLN A 249 24.22 11.52 -1.15
N ALA A 250 23.45 11.55 -2.26
CA ALA A 250 22.00 11.50 -2.24
C ALA A 250 21.49 10.27 -1.48
N ASP A 251 20.49 10.48 -0.64
CA ASP A 251 19.78 9.39 0.04
C ASP A 251 18.97 8.56 -0.97
N LEU A 252 18.82 7.26 -0.68
CA LEU A 252 18.02 6.35 -1.53
C LEU A 252 16.57 6.82 -1.72
N GLY A 253 16.02 7.56 -0.75
CA GLY A 253 14.69 8.16 -0.85
C GLY A 253 14.51 9.09 -2.05
N CYS A 254 15.59 9.65 -2.61
CA CYS A 254 15.54 10.47 -3.83
C CYS A 254 15.08 9.68 -5.07
N SER A 255 15.22 8.36 -5.08
CA SER A 255 14.79 7.50 -6.20
C SER A 255 13.29 7.15 -6.17
N VAL A 256 12.60 7.45 -5.09
CA VAL A 256 11.18 7.13 -4.94
C VAL A 256 10.33 8.20 -5.64
N THR A 257 9.50 7.77 -6.56
CA THR A 257 8.56 8.66 -7.24
C THR A 257 7.34 8.89 -6.33
N ILE A 258 6.99 10.16 -6.08
CA ILE A 258 5.87 10.52 -5.20
C ILE A 258 4.78 11.23 -6.01
N ARG A 259 3.53 10.83 -5.76
CA ARG A 259 2.30 11.52 -6.15
C ARG A 259 1.43 11.70 -4.92
N TYR A 260 0.44 12.57 -5.01
CA TYR A 260 -0.40 12.94 -3.87
C TYR A 260 -1.86 12.60 -4.12
N VAL A 261 -2.54 12.26 -3.04
CA VAL A 261 -3.99 12.09 -3.00
C VAL A 261 -4.55 13.14 -2.05
N ALA A 262 -5.44 13.99 -2.54
CA ALA A 262 -6.06 15.03 -1.71
C ALA A 262 -7.03 14.40 -0.72
N GLN A 263 -6.84 14.68 0.57
CA GLN A 263 -7.73 14.23 1.64
C GLN A 263 -8.96 15.12 1.75
N VAL A 264 -10.11 14.48 1.99
CA VAL A 264 -11.38 15.11 2.35
C VAL A 264 -11.84 14.55 3.70
N ALA A 265 -11.91 15.38 4.72
CA ALA A 265 -12.32 15.01 6.07
C ALA A 265 -13.83 14.78 6.13
N ARG A 266 -14.28 13.54 5.83
CA ARG A 266 -15.72 13.19 5.65
C ARG A 266 -16.59 13.39 6.88
N GLY A 267 -16.00 13.36 8.08
CA GLY A 267 -16.70 13.60 9.34
C GLY A 267 -16.98 15.07 9.64
N SER A 268 -16.54 16.00 8.80
CA SER A 268 -16.81 17.44 8.94
C SER A 268 -18.23 17.80 8.48
N ALA A 269 -18.65 19.04 8.75
CA ALA A 269 -19.89 19.59 8.20
C ALA A 269 -19.87 19.60 6.67
N LEU A 270 -21.05 19.52 6.02
CA LEU A 270 -21.16 19.34 4.56
C LEU A 270 -20.52 20.47 3.73
N GLY A 271 -20.56 21.71 4.20
CA GLY A 271 -19.89 22.84 3.52
C GLY A 271 -18.36 22.65 3.41
N PRO A 272 -17.64 22.43 4.52
CA PRO A 272 -16.24 22.02 4.51
C PRO A 272 -15.94 20.78 3.66
N VAL A 273 -16.75 19.72 3.77
CA VAL A 273 -16.56 18.49 2.97
C VAL A 273 -16.62 18.80 1.47
N TYR A 274 -17.66 19.52 1.04
CA TYR A 274 -17.84 19.83 -0.37
C TYR A 274 -16.76 20.77 -0.91
N ALA A 275 -16.31 21.75 -0.11
CA ALA A 275 -15.22 22.65 -0.50
C ALA A 275 -13.89 21.89 -0.65
N GLN A 276 -13.58 20.94 0.23
CA GLN A 276 -12.41 20.06 0.11
C GLN A 276 -12.50 19.18 -1.13
N MET A 277 -13.69 18.62 -1.44
CA MET A 277 -13.92 17.87 -2.68
C MET A 277 -13.64 18.75 -3.91
N VAL A 278 -14.22 19.95 -3.99
CA VAL A 278 -14.01 20.90 -5.12
C VAL A 278 -12.52 21.20 -5.28
N THR A 279 -11.81 21.46 -4.20
CA THR A 279 -10.36 21.73 -4.21
C THR A 279 -9.58 20.50 -4.67
N GLY A 280 -9.88 19.32 -4.12
CA GLY A 280 -9.24 18.04 -4.50
C GLY A 280 -9.42 17.70 -5.98
N PHE A 281 -10.63 17.83 -6.50
CA PHE A 281 -10.92 17.64 -7.93
C PHE A 281 -10.19 18.64 -8.82
N SER A 282 -10.12 19.90 -8.40
CA SER A 282 -9.39 20.94 -9.13
C SER A 282 -7.90 20.65 -9.19
N LEU A 283 -7.29 20.29 -8.04
CA LEU A 283 -5.89 19.88 -7.94
C LEU A 283 -5.61 18.63 -8.81
N ALA A 284 -6.42 17.58 -8.70
CA ALA A 284 -6.24 16.34 -9.48
C ALA A 284 -6.43 16.54 -11.01
N SER A 285 -7.04 17.67 -11.41
CA SER A 285 -7.19 18.05 -12.82
C SER A 285 -6.07 18.95 -13.31
N ASP A 286 -5.25 19.54 -12.42
CA ASP A 286 -4.13 20.42 -12.74
C ASP A 286 -2.82 19.62 -12.85
N ARG A 287 -2.22 19.61 -14.04
CA ARG A 287 -0.97 18.86 -14.30
C ARG A 287 0.25 19.36 -13.50
N ASN A 288 0.19 20.56 -12.94
CA ASN A 288 1.29 21.13 -12.16
C ASN A 288 1.23 20.75 -10.66
N SER A 289 0.13 20.14 -10.21
CA SER A 289 -0.09 19.88 -8.79
C SER A 289 0.57 18.61 -8.28
N LYS A 290 0.87 17.63 -9.15
CA LYS A 290 1.21 16.23 -8.81
C LYS A 290 0.15 15.51 -7.95
N VAL A 291 -1.01 16.13 -7.69
CA VAL A 291 -2.17 15.46 -7.09
C VAL A 291 -2.83 14.63 -8.19
N VAL A 292 -2.99 13.33 -7.94
CA VAL A 292 -3.49 12.39 -8.96
C VAL A 292 -4.90 11.89 -8.67
N ALA A 293 -5.36 12.05 -7.43
CA ALA A 293 -6.68 11.61 -6.98
C ALA A 293 -7.13 12.37 -5.74
N LEU A 294 -8.35 12.07 -5.30
CA LEU A 294 -8.82 12.43 -3.96
C LEU A 294 -9.42 11.21 -3.26
N ASN A 295 -9.47 11.29 -1.91
CA ASN A 295 -9.99 10.26 -1.03
C ASN A 295 -10.77 10.89 0.14
N LEU A 296 -11.80 10.20 0.64
CA LEU A 296 -12.48 10.53 1.89
C LEU A 296 -11.72 9.86 3.04
N VAL A 297 -11.36 10.64 4.05
CA VAL A 297 -10.58 10.15 5.20
C VAL A 297 -11.32 10.38 6.51
N GLN A 298 -10.80 9.91 7.62
CA GLN A 298 -11.37 9.80 8.97
C GLN A 298 -12.24 8.55 9.14
N ALA A 299 -12.50 8.16 10.40
CA ALA A 299 -13.26 6.99 10.78
C ALA A 299 -14.58 6.89 10.00
N GLU A 300 -14.73 5.78 9.27
CA GLU A 300 -15.89 5.56 8.41
C GLU A 300 -17.17 5.33 9.22
N ASP A 301 -17.04 4.73 10.40
CA ASP A 301 -18.09 4.44 11.37
C ASP A 301 -18.55 5.66 12.18
N SER A 302 -17.86 6.82 12.08
CA SER A 302 -18.27 8.01 12.80
C SER A 302 -19.70 8.44 12.41
N TYR A 303 -20.46 8.97 13.36
CA TYR A 303 -21.86 9.35 13.14
C TYR A 303 -22.04 10.22 11.88
N ALA A 304 -21.22 11.26 11.72
CA ALA A 304 -21.32 12.16 10.56
C ALA A 304 -20.95 11.47 9.25
N SER A 305 -19.94 10.58 9.26
CA SER A 305 -19.54 9.78 8.10
C SER A 305 -20.68 8.86 7.65
N MET A 306 -21.26 8.11 8.57
CA MET A 306 -22.36 7.19 8.28
C MET A 306 -23.61 7.92 7.77
N GLN A 307 -24.02 9.00 8.45
CA GLN A 307 -25.23 9.76 8.09
C GLN A 307 -25.14 10.44 6.71
N ASN A 308 -23.95 10.88 6.32
CA ASN A 308 -23.77 11.67 5.10
C ASN A 308 -23.19 10.85 3.94
N PHE A 309 -22.91 9.56 4.11
CA PHE A 309 -22.17 8.76 3.14
C PHE A 309 -22.80 8.81 1.74
N SER A 310 -24.07 8.46 1.60
CA SER A 310 -24.75 8.45 0.29
C SER A 310 -24.83 9.85 -0.35
N LEU A 311 -24.97 10.92 0.46
CA LEU A 311 -24.92 12.29 -0.05
C LEU A 311 -23.50 12.63 -0.54
N GLN A 312 -22.48 12.23 0.19
CA GLN A 312 -21.09 12.44 -0.22
C GLN A 312 -20.76 11.68 -1.52
N MET A 313 -21.29 10.48 -1.73
CA MET A 313 -21.16 9.75 -3.02
C MET A 313 -21.81 10.52 -4.17
N GLN A 314 -22.98 11.13 -3.95
CA GLN A 314 -23.64 11.99 -4.94
C GLN A 314 -22.85 13.28 -5.23
N MET A 315 -22.25 13.91 -4.20
CA MET A 315 -21.36 15.05 -4.36
C MET A 315 -20.14 14.69 -5.24
N LEU A 316 -19.52 13.56 -4.97
CA LEU A 316 -18.38 13.05 -5.76
C LEU A 316 -18.80 12.76 -7.20
N HIS A 317 -19.96 12.13 -7.41
CA HIS A 317 -20.52 11.89 -8.74
C HIS A 317 -20.69 13.18 -9.54
N PHE A 318 -21.38 14.16 -8.95
CA PHE A 318 -21.59 15.47 -9.58
C PHE A 318 -20.26 16.13 -9.97
N LEU A 319 -19.28 16.15 -9.06
CA LEU A 319 -17.97 16.76 -9.32
C LEU A 319 -17.16 15.95 -10.36
N LYS A 320 -17.25 14.62 -10.37
CA LYS A 320 -16.57 13.79 -11.38
C LYS A 320 -17.02 14.11 -12.81
N LEU A 321 -18.30 14.47 -13.00
CA LEU A 321 -18.80 14.94 -14.28
C LEU A 321 -18.21 16.30 -14.69
N GLN A 322 -17.92 17.16 -13.73
CA GLN A 322 -17.29 18.48 -13.97
C GLN A 322 -15.75 18.36 -14.19
N PHE A 323 -15.11 17.34 -13.59
CA PHE A 323 -13.68 17.11 -13.59
C PHE A 323 -13.34 15.69 -14.08
N PRO A 324 -13.58 15.34 -15.36
CA PRO A 324 -13.52 13.95 -15.83
C PRO A 324 -12.10 13.33 -15.81
N ARG A 325 -11.05 14.14 -15.63
CA ARG A 325 -9.67 13.65 -15.51
C ARG A 325 -9.29 13.25 -14.09
N ALA A 326 -9.97 13.77 -13.09
CA ALA A 326 -9.68 13.47 -11.70
C ALA A 326 -10.07 12.02 -11.36
N ARG A 327 -9.22 11.35 -10.60
CA ARG A 327 -9.42 9.98 -10.15
C ARG A 327 -9.92 9.96 -8.72
N LEU A 328 -10.64 8.88 -8.38
CA LEU A 328 -11.13 8.62 -7.04
C LEU A 328 -10.55 7.30 -6.53
N THR A 329 -9.87 7.35 -5.39
CA THR A 329 -9.62 6.19 -4.56
C THR A 329 -10.32 6.45 -3.24
N LEU A 330 -11.24 5.59 -2.82
CA LEU A 330 -12.12 5.89 -1.70
C LEU A 330 -11.98 4.86 -0.60
N HIS A 331 -11.77 5.32 0.67
CA HIS A 331 -12.04 4.48 1.82
C HIS A 331 -13.50 4.08 1.78
N ALA A 332 -13.75 2.79 1.64
CA ALA A 332 -15.07 2.22 1.66
C ALA A 332 -15.01 0.79 2.20
N GLY A 333 -15.87 0.49 3.16
CA GLY A 333 -15.93 -0.81 3.78
C GLY A 333 -14.80 -1.08 4.78
N GLU A 334 -14.20 -0.04 5.38
CA GLU A 334 -13.37 -0.19 6.57
C GLU A 334 -14.28 -0.33 7.80
N LEU A 335 -15.16 -1.31 7.74
CA LEU A 335 -16.24 -1.54 8.69
C LEU A 335 -16.33 -3.02 9.07
N SER A 336 -16.90 -3.26 10.26
CA SER A 336 -17.24 -4.60 10.75
C SER A 336 -18.44 -4.52 11.70
N LEU A 337 -19.05 -5.67 12.03
CA LEU A 337 -20.11 -5.75 13.05
C LEU A 337 -19.64 -5.27 14.44
N GLY A 338 -18.33 -5.18 14.65
CA GLY A 338 -17.76 -4.66 15.89
C GLY A 338 -17.88 -3.15 16.06
N VAL A 339 -18.08 -2.41 14.96
CA VAL A 339 -18.09 -0.93 14.97
C VAL A 339 -19.39 -0.33 14.45
N VAL A 340 -20.15 -1.02 13.59
CA VAL A 340 -21.45 -0.55 13.07
C VAL A 340 -22.50 -1.65 13.09
N PRO A 341 -23.82 -1.31 13.12
CA PRO A 341 -24.88 -2.29 12.96
C PRO A 341 -24.94 -2.84 11.50
N PRO A 342 -25.62 -3.99 11.27
CA PRO A 342 -25.66 -4.65 9.97
C PRO A 342 -26.08 -3.75 8.79
N GLU A 343 -26.97 -2.80 9.02
CA GLU A 343 -27.46 -1.86 8.00
C GLU A 343 -26.35 -0.95 7.48
N GLY A 344 -25.35 -0.66 8.32
CA GLY A 344 -24.19 0.15 7.96
C GLY A 344 -23.18 -0.55 7.06
N LEU A 345 -23.25 -1.89 6.92
CA LEU A 345 -22.29 -2.69 6.17
C LEU A 345 -22.72 -2.96 4.71
N SER A 346 -23.93 -2.56 4.31
CA SER A 346 -24.57 -3.14 3.11
C SER A 346 -24.44 -2.32 1.84
N PHE A 347 -23.75 -1.17 1.85
CA PHE A 347 -23.80 -0.24 0.71
C PHE A 347 -22.56 0.63 0.46
N HIS A 348 -21.58 0.67 1.33
CA HIS A 348 -20.46 1.61 1.23
C HIS A 348 -19.54 1.31 0.04
N VAL A 349 -19.11 0.07 -0.14
CA VAL A 349 -18.29 -0.32 -1.31
C VAL A 349 -19.09 -0.17 -2.59
N ARG A 350 -20.36 -0.61 -2.59
CA ARG A 350 -21.25 -0.51 -3.75
C ARG A 350 -21.46 0.94 -4.18
N ASP A 351 -21.83 1.83 -3.27
CA ASP A 351 -22.11 3.22 -3.59
C ASP A 351 -20.85 3.96 -4.03
N SER A 352 -19.69 3.61 -3.47
CA SER A 352 -18.39 4.11 -3.96
C SER A 352 -18.14 3.70 -5.40
N VAL A 353 -18.43 2.44 -5.77
CA VAL A 353 -18.24 1.90 -7.12
C VAL A 353 -19.30 2.39 -8.10
N GLN A 354 -20.58 2.35 -7.72
CA GLN A 354 -21.70 2.54 -8.64
C GLN A 354 -22.21 3.98 -8.67
N VAL A 355 -22.18 4.69 -7.54
CA VAL A 355 -22.64 6.08 -7.44
C VAL A 355 -21.49 7.05 -7.67
N ALA A 356 -20.46 7.04 -6.83
CA ALA A 356 -19.32 7.94 -6.96
C ALA A 356 -18.45 7.63 -8.18
N GLY A 357 -18.45 6.38 -8.64
CA GLY A 357 -17.61 5.93 -9.75
C GLY A 357 -16.13 5.85 -9.39
N ALA A 358 -15.82 5.32 -8.21
CA ALA A 358 -14.46 5.12 -7.75
C ALA A 358 -13.62 4.32 -8.76
N ASP A 359 -12.37 4.73 -8.93
CA ASP A 359 -11.38 4.05 -9.76
C ASP A 359 -10.65 2.95 -8.96
N ARG A 360 -10.53 3.13 -7.61
CA ARG A 360 -10.01 2.15 -6.65
C ARG A 360 -10.79 2.25 -5.34
N ILE A 361 -10.71 1.20 -4.54
CA ILE A 361 -11.30 1.12 -3.19
C ILE A 361 -10.19 0.87 -2.17
N GLY A 362 -10.12 1.70 -1.13
CA GLY A 362 -9.33 1.43 0.06
C GLY A 362 -10.07 0.49 1.00
N HIS A 363 -9.37 -0.50 1.55
CA HIS A 363 -9.81 -1.52 2.50
C HIS A 363 -10.82 -2.54 1.96
N GLY A 364 -12.10 -2.18 1.77
CA GLY A 364 -13.14 -3.09 1.29
C GLY A 364 -13.34 -4.32 2.17
N VAL A 365 -13.19 -4.18 3.49
CA VAL A 365 -13.23 -5.31 4.44
C VAL A 365 -14.60 -5.94 4.53
N ASP A 366 -15.65 -5.13 4.49
CA ASP A 366 -17.05 -5.58 4.65
C ASP A 366 -17.71 -6.06 3.35
N ILE A 367 -16.98 -6.22 2.25
CA ILE A 367 -17.51 -6.56 0.91
C ILE A 367 -18.54 -7.69 0.93
N MET A 368 -18.41 -8.68 1.83
CA MET A 368 -19.32 -9.80 1.91
C MET A 368 -20.64 -9.48 2.62
N HIS A 369 -20.73 -8.33 3.28
CA HIS A 369 -21.99 -7.79 3.84
C HIS A 369 -22.75 -6.93 2.84
N GLU A 370 -22.15 -6.54 1.73
CA GLU A 370 -22.77 -5.72 0.69
C GLU A 370 -23.99 -6.41 0.06
N THR A 371 -25.00 -5.63 -0.26
CA THR A 371 -26.13 -6.15 -1.05
C THR A 371 -25.63 -6.67 -2.40
N ASP A 372 -25.94 -7.92 -2.73
CA ASP A 372 -25.45 -8.59 -3.94
C ASP A 372 -23.91 -8.62 -4.06
N ALA A 373 -23.19 -8.91 -2.96
CA ALA A 373 -21.74 -8.93 -2.88
C ALA A 373 -21.07 -9.65 -4.06
N PHE A 374 -21.60 -10.79 -4.49
CA PHE A 374 -21.04 -11.56 -5.60
C PHE A 374 -21.20 -10.87 -6.97
N ALA A 375 -22.29 -10.14 -7.18
CA ALA A 375 -22.47 -9.34 -8.38
C ALA A 375 -21.50 -8.14 -8.38
N LEU A 376 -21.35 -7.49 -7.24
CA LEU A 376 -20.41 -6.38 -7.06
C LEU A 376 -18.97 -6.81 -7.30
N LEU A 377 -18.52 -7.95 -6.74
CA LEU A 377 -17.20 -8.51 -7.00
C LEU A 377 -16.92 -8.76 -8.50
N LYS A 378 -17.91 -9.33 -9.21
CA LYS A 378 -17.82 -9.55 -10.68
C LYS A 378 -17.75 -8.22 -11.44
N GLU A 379 -18.50 -7.22 -11.01
CA GLU A 379 -18.45 -5.87 -11.58
C GLU A 379 -17.08 -5.23 -11.38
N MET A 380 -16.55 -5.25 -10.16
CA MET A 380 -15.21 -4.73 -9.84
C MET A 380 -14.13 -5.41 -10.69
N ALA A 381 -14.19 -6.74 -10.80
CA ALA A 381 -13.26 -7.51 -11.65
C ALA A 381 -13.36 -7.11 -13.12
N ARG A 382 -14.58 -6.99 -13.67
CA ARG A 382 -14.81 -6.61 -15.07
C ARG A 382 -14.35 -5.19 -15.37
N ARG A 383 -14.56 -4.25 -14.43
CA ARG A 383 -14.17 -2.84 -14.55
C ARG A 383 -12.72 -2.60 -14.16
N ASN A 384 -12.00 -3.62 -13.67
CA ASN A 384 -10.65 -3.53 -13.11
C ASN A 384 -10.54 -2.49 -11.98
N ILE A 385 -11.55 -2.43 -11.11
CA ILE A 385 -11.50 -1.61 -9.89
C ILE A 385 -10.63 -2.36 -8.88
N MET A 386 -9.45 -1.82 -8.60
CA MET A 386 -8.48 -2.43 -7.69
C MET A 386 -8.84 -2.11 -6.23
N VAL A 387 -8.56 -3.06 -5.33
CA VAL A 387 -8.67 -2.87 -3.89
C VAL A 387 -7.28 -2.70 -3.27
N GLU A 388 -7.13 -1.67 -2.45
CA GLU A 388 -5.93 -1.35 -1.67
C GLU A 388 -6.05 -2.04 -0.31
N ILE A 389 -5.29 -3.11 -0.11
CA ILE A 389 -5.39 -3.99 1.05
C ILE A 389 -4.37 -3.59 2.11
N CYS A 390 -4.87 -3.21 3.30
CA CYS A 390 -4.10 -2.73 4.45
C CYS A 390 -4.21 -3.74 5.60
N LEU A 391 -3.51 -4.89 5.50
CA LEU A 391 -3.70 -6.02 6.41
C LEU A 391 -3.42 -5.69 7.88
N SER A 392 -2.34 -4.93 8.15
CA SER A 392 -2.00 -4.55 9.52
C SER A 392 -3.01 -3.57 10.11
N SER A 393 -3.46 -2.60 9.33
CA SER A 393 -4.47 -1.63 9.75
C SER A 393 -5.81 -2.29 10.05
N ASN A 394 -6.31 -3.14 9.14
CA ASN A 394 -7.57 -3.85 9.32
C ASN A 394 -7.57 -4.79 10.54
N ASP A 395 -6.43 -5.41 10.85
CA ASP A 395 -6.26 -6.21 12.07
C ASP A 395 -6.31 -5.32 13.33
N LEU A 396 -5.61 -4.20 13.34
CA LEU A 396 -5.50 -3.30 14.50
C LEU A 396 -6.79 -2.53 14.77
N ILE A 397 -7.47 -2.03 13.74
CA ILE A 397 -8.66 -1.19 13.84
C ILE A 397 -9.92 -2.04 14.01
N LEU A 398 -10.09 -3.06 13.16
CA LEU A 398 -11.33 -3.83 13.08
C LEU A 398 -11.23 -5.22 13.72
N GLY A 399 -10.03 -5.67 14.09
CA GLY A 399 -9.80 -7.04 14.53
C GLY A 399 -9.99 -8.08 13.41
N VAL A 400 -9.95 -7.67 12.14
CA VAL A 400 -10.16 -8.56 10.99
C VAL A 400 -8.83 -8.97 10.41
N SER A 401 -8.48 -10.25 10.55
CA SER A 401 -7.20 -10.81 10.09
C SER A 401 -7.34 -12.26 9.63
N GLY A 402 -6.27 -12.81 9.09
CA GLY A 402 -6.22 -14.21 8.65
C GLY A 402 -7.35 -14.54 7.67
N LYS A 403 -8.06 -15.62 7.92
CA LYS A 403 -9.13 -16.14 7.05
C LYS A 403 -10.39 -15.28 7.04
N ASP A 404 -10.58 -14.43 8.04
CA ASP A 404 -11.73 -13.53 8.12
C ASP A 404 -11.55 -12.31 7.20
N HIS A 405 -10.32 -12.02 6.77
CA HIS A 405 -10.03 -10.93 5.84
C HIS A 405 -10.39 -11.33 4.40
N PRO A 406 -11.11 -10.46 3.62
CA PRO A 406 -11.65 -10.81 2.30
C PRO A 406 -10.62 -10.87 1.16
N LEU A 407 -9.33 -10.72 1.40
CA LEU A 407 -8.27 -10.75 0.37
C LEU A 407 -8.38 -11.99 -0.54
N ALA A 408 -8.55 -13.18 0.06
CA ALA A 408 -8.70 -14.43 -0.70
C ALA A 408 -9.94 -14.41 -1.61
N THR A 409 -11.04 -13.80 -1.15
CA THR A 409 -12.27 -13.63 -1.93
C THR A 409 -12.05 -12.71 -3.14
N TYR A 410 -11.41 -11.56 -2.95
CA TYR A 410 -11.07 -10.68 -4.06
C TYR A 410 -10.22 -11.39 -5.13
N LEU A 411 -9.18 -12.11 -4.70
CA LEU A 411 -8.34 -12.90 -5.62
C LEU A 411 -9.14 -13.98 -6.35
N GLN A 412 -10.02 -14.70 -5.67
CA GLN A 412 -10.88 -15.75 -6.24
C GLN A 412 -11.79 -15.19 -7.34
N TYR A 413 -12.33 -14.00 -7.15
CA TYR A 413 -13.22 -13.35 -8.14
C TYR A 413 -12.45 -12.58 -9.23
N GLY A 414 -11.11 -12.57 -9.17
CA GLY A 414 -10.29 -11.89 -10.17
C GLY A 414 -10.32 -10.37 -10.05
N VAL A 415 -10.71 -9.85 -8.88
CA VAL A 415 -10.58 -8.42 -8.56
C VAL A 415 -9.09 -8.13 -8.36
N PRO A 416 -8.53 -7.14 -9.05
CA PRO A 416 -7.14 -6.78 -8.82
C PRO A 416 -6.96 -6.22 -7.41
N VAL A 417 -5.86 -6.60 -6.75
CA VAL A 417 -5.51 -6.11 -5.41
C VAL A 417 -4.03 -5.72 -5.37
N ALA A 418 -3.69 -4.75 -4.52
CA ALA A 418 -2.33 -4.44 -4.11
C ALA A 418 -2.29 -4.28 -2.60
N LEU A 419 -1.14 -4.57 -1.98
CA LEU A 419 -0.92 -4.29 -0.56
C LEU A 419 -0.53 -2.84 -0.37
N ALA A 420 -0.92 -2.26 0.76
CA ALA A 420 -0.64 -0.90 1.14
C ALA A 420 -0.43 -0.81 2.66
N THR A 421 0.22 0.27 3.12
CA THR A 421 0.62 0.39 4.54
C THR A 421 -0.35 1.18 5.39
N ASP A 422 -1.21 2.01 4.78
CA ASP A 422 -2.07 2.95 5.46
C ASP A 422 -1.25 3.93 6.33
N ASP A 423 -1.34 3.86 7.64
CA ASP A 423 -0.63 4.68 8.62
C ASP A 423 0.53 3.89 9.26
N GLU A 424 1.57 3.58 8.50
CA GLU A 424 2.64 2.64 8.93
C GLU A 424 3.34 3.05 10.24
N GLY A 425 3.46 4.36 10.50
CA GLY A 425 4.06 4.88 11.73
C GLY A 425 3.17 4.66 12.95
N VAL A 426 1.87 4.95 12.83
CA VAL A 426 0.87 4.71 13.89
C VAL A 426 0.70 3.22 14.12
N SER A 427 0.51 2.43 13.06
CA SER A 427 0.35 0.98 13.09
C SER A 427 1.63 0.24 13.48
N ARG A 428 2.80 0.91 13.46
CA ARG A 428 4.12 0.33 13.69
C ARG A 428 4.43 -0.82 12.73
N SER A 429 4.02 -0.65 11.48
CA SER A 429 4.22 -1.56 10.37
C SER A 429 5.16 -0.97 9.31
N GLU A 430 5.35 -1.67 8.22
CA GLU A 430 6.05 -1.25 7.00
C GLU A 430 5.63 -2.15 5.84
N MET A 431 5.87 -1.75 4.61
CA MET A 431 5.44 -2.54 3.44
C MET A 431 5.98 -3.97 3.45
N SER A 432 7.18 -4.23 3.97
CA SER A 432 7.72 -5.60 4.09
C SER A 432 6.90 -6.48 5.04
N ARG A 433 6.32 -5.87 6.07
CA ARG A 433 5.41 -6.58 6.99
C ARG A 433 4.06 -6.88 6.37
N GLU A 434 3.53 -6.00 5.52
CA GLU A 434 2.28 -6.27 4.79
C GLU A 434 2.47 -7.50 3.87
N PHE A 435 3.61 -7.61 3.17
CA PHE A 435 3.92 -8.79 2.36
C PHE A 435 4.15 -10.05 3.20
N LEU A 436 4.82 -9.94 4.34
CA LEU A 436 5.00 -11.03 5.29
C LEU A 436 3.64 -11.53 5.80
N LYS A 437 2.78 -10.60 6.25
CA LYS A 437 1.42 -10.90 6.74
C LYS A 437 0.56 -11.55 5.65
N ALA A 438 0.66 -11.11 4.40
CA ALA A 438 -0.01 -11.75 3.28
C ALA A 438 0.48 -13.19 3.03
N ALA A 439 1.77 -13.46 3.24
CA ALA A 439 2.32 -14.81 3.12
C ALA A 439 1.93 -15.72 4.30
N GLU A 440 1.94 -15.20 5.53
CA GLU A 440 1.68 -15.97 6.76
C GLU A 440 0.18 -16.16 7.00
N ASP A 441 -0.57 -15.07 7.02
CA ASP A 441 -1.98 -15.07 7.42
C ASP A 441 -2.91 -15.50 6.28
N GLN A 442 -2.56 -15.17 5.02
CA GLN A 442 -3.35 -15.45 3.82
C GLN A 442 -2.80 -16.62 2.99
N GLY A 443 -1.64 -17.15 3.36
CA GLY A 443 -1.02 -18.28 2.69
C GLY A 443 -0.52 -17.99 1.26
N LEU A 444 -0.33 -16.72 0.89
CA LEU A 444 0.08 -16.38 -0.47
C LEU A 444 1.49 -16.88 -0.78
N GLY A 445 1.65 -17.43 -2.00
CA GLY A 445 2.94 -17.84 -2.54
C GLY A 445 3.66 -16.69 -3.26
N TYR A 446 4.95 -16.87 -3.56
CA TYR A 446 5.79 -15.88 -4.22
C TYR A 446 5.17 -15.29 -5.49
N LEU A 447 4.61 -16.13 -6.36
CA LEU A 447 4.03 -15.69 -7.63
C LEU A 447 2.81 -14.78 -7.44
N GLN A 448 1.99 -15.07 -6.43
CA GLN A 448 0.85 -14.21 -6.07
C GLN A 448 1.35 -12.87 -5.52
N LEU A 449 2.31 -12.88 -4.60
CA LEU A 449 2.89 -11.67 -4.03
C LEU A 449 3.58 -10.81 -5.10
N LYS A 450 4.30 -11.40 -6.04
CA LYS A 450 4.84 -10.71 -7.21
C LYS A 450 3.75 -10.07 -8.07
N THR A 451 2.61 -10.75 -8.22
CA THR A 451 1.43 -10.19 -8.90
C THR A 451 0.89 -8.97 -8.17
N LEU A 452 0.77 -9.01 -6.83
CA LEU A 452 0.32 -7.85 -6.04
C LEU A 452 1.27 -6.65 -6.20
N ALA A 453 2.58 -6.90 -6.18
CA ALA A 453 3.58 -5.85 -6.42
C ALA A 453 3.48 -5.26 -7.84
N ARG A 454 3.23 -6.07 -8.88
CA ARG A 454 2.97 -5.59 -10.25
C ARG A 454 1.69 -4.79 -10.35
N ASN A 455 0.63 -5.22 -9.65
CA ASN A 455 -0.64 -4.52 -9.62
C ASN A 455 -0.49 -3.11 -9.04
N SER A 456 0.33 -2.91 -8.02
CA SER A 456 0.52 -1.58 -7.42
C SER A 456 0.96 -0.52 -8.44
N LEU A 457 1.82 -0.87 -9.41
CA LEU A 457 2.23 0.04 -10.48
C LEU A 457 1.28 0.04 -11.69
N THR A 458 0.55 -1.07 -11.90
CA THR A 458 -0.41 -1.18 -13.00
C THR A 458 -1.63 -0.30 -12.79
N TYR A 459 -2.10 -0.24 -11.54
CA TYR A 459 -3.28 0.52 -11.14
C TYR A 459 -2.94 1.85 -10.44
N ALA A 460 -1.66 2.23 -10.36
CA ALA A 460 -1.23 3.56 -9.94
C ALA A 460 -1.81 4.65 -10.84
N PHE A 461 -2.07 5.83 -10.26
CA PHE A 461 -2.55 6.99 -11.03
C PHE A 461 -1.43 7.80 -11.69
N VAL A 462 -0.24 7.23 -11.78
CA VAL A 462 0.88 7.83 -12.50
C VAL A 462 0.61 7.92 -14.00
N ASP A 463 1.10 8.98 -14.62
CA ASP A 463 0.90 9.23 -16.04
C ASP A 463 1.64 8.23 -16.95
N GLY A 464 1.18 8.16 -18.19
CA GLY A 464 1.78 7.35 -19.26
C GLY A 464 1.09 6.01 -19.48
N GLN A 465 1.46 5.39 -20.60
CA GLN A 465 0.97 4.06 -20.96
C GLN A 465 1.62 3.00 -20.07
N SER A 466 0.92 1.88 -19.90
CA SER A 466 1.46 0.71 -19.20
C SER A 466 2.47 -0.02 -20.07
N LEU A 467 3.48 -0.62 -19.44
CA LEU A 467 4.38 -1.60 -20.06
C LEU A 467 3.61 -2.86 -20.51
N TRP A 468 2.47 -3.11 -19.90
CA TRP A 468 1.68 -4.32 -20.12
C TRP A 468 0.63 -4.10 -21.21
N SER A 469 0.68 -4.89 -22.28
CA SER A 469 -0.39 -5.04 -23.27
C SER A 469 -1.59 -5.81 -22.71
N ASP A 470 -1.33 -6.72 -21.75
CA ASP A 470 -2.32 -7.43 -20.95
C ASP A 470 -1.93 -7.31 -19.46
N ALA A 471 -2.68 -6.50 -18.72
CA ALA A 471 -2.41 -6.22 -17.31
C ALA A 471 -2.59 -7.44 -16.38
N ARG A 472 -3.35 -8.46 -16.79
CA ARG A 472 -3.56 -9.67 -15.99
C ARG A 472 -2.48 -10.73 -16.20
N LYS A 473 -1.91 -10.76 -17.43
CA LYS A 473 -0.87 -11.73 -17.81
C LYS A 473 0.53 -11.11 -17.79
N PHE A 474 0.62 -9.79 -17.64
CA PHE A 474 1.87 -9.03 -17.67
C PHE A 474 2.68 -9.27 -18.95
N PHE A 475 1.99 -9.35 -20.08
CA PHE A 475 2.67 -9.39 -21.38
C PHE A 475 3.12 -7.99 -21.76
N PRO A 476 4.42 -7.79 -22.10
CA PRO A 476 4.91 -6.48 -22.46
C PRO A 476 4.30 -5.99 -23.77
N VAL A 477 4.29 -4.67 -23.96
CA VAL A 477 3.89 -4.06 -25.22
C VAL A 477 4.86 -4.45 -26.35
N PRO A 478 4.41 -4.46 -27.63
CA PRO A 478 5.24 -4.87 -28.76
C PRO A 478 6.58 -4.15 -28.85
N GLN A 479 6.63 -2.85 -28.49
CA GLN A 479 7.85 -2.03 -28.52
C GLN A 479 8.96 -2.56 -27.61
N CYS A 480 8.61 -3.25 -26.51
CA CYS A 480 9.56 -3.77 -25.52
C CYS A 480 9.62 -5.30 -25.45
N ALA A 481 8.82 -6.03 -26.23
CA ALA A 481 8.66 -7.48 -26.11
C ALA A 481 9.99 -8.26 -26.29
N LEU A 482 10.85 -7.86 -27.23
CA LEU A 482 12.14 -8.49 -27.48
C LEU A 482 13.17 -8.18 -26.37
N ASP A 483 13.10 -6.97 -25.80
CA ASP A 483 14.03 -6.51 -24.77
C ASP A 483 13.65 -7.08 -23.39
N PHE A 484 12.37 -7.38 -23.18
CA PHE A 484 11.82 -7.77 -21.88
C PHE A 484 12.42 -9.06 -21.35
N GLY A 485 12.63 -10.07 -22.20
CA GLY A 485 13.21 -11.36 -21.78
C GLY A 485 14.62 -11.22 -21.18
N ALA A 486 15.42 -10.31 -21.71
CA ALA A 486 16.76 -9.99 -21.20
C ALA A 486 16.73 -8.89 -20.13
N LEU A 487 15.62 -8.16 -19.99
CA LEU A 487 15.48 -6.91 -19.22
C LEU A 487 16.63 -5.92 -19.53
N LYS A 488 16.89 -5.76 -20.79
CA LYS A 488 17.88 -4.81 -21.30
C LYS A 488 17.23 -4.04 -22.42
N SER A 489 16.83 -2.78 -22.16
CA SER A 489 16.24 -1.92 -23.17
C SER A 489 17.33 -1.48 -24.16
N SER A 490 17.63 -2.34 -25.14
CA SER A 490 18.65 -2.12 -26.15
C SER A 490 18.08 -1.54 -27.44
N SER A 491 16.80 -1.78 -27.74
CA SER A 491 16.15 -1.22 -28.92
C SER A 491 15.75 0.25 -28.72
N SER A 492 15.93 1.05 -29.75
CA SER A 492 15.50 2.46 -29.73
C SER A 492 14.00 2.61 -29.48
N ALA A 493 13.18 1.67 -29.98
CA ALA A 493 11.74 1.68 -29.80
C ALA A 493 11.33 1.51 -28.32
N CYS A 494 11.96 0.56 -27.58
CA CYS A 494 11.67 0.39 -26.16
C CYS A 494 12.20 1.56 -25.33
N GLN A 495 13.40 2.06 -25.63
CA GLN A 495 13.96 3.22 -24.93
C GLN A 495 13.06 4.45 -25.07
N GLN A 496 12.60 4.76 -26.29
CA GLN A 496 11.67 5.88 -26.52
C GLN A 496 10.32 5.67 -25.81
N PHE A 497 9.79 4.45 -25.85
CA PHE A 497 8.55 4.13 -25.16
C PHE A 497 8.68 4.35 -23.64
N LEU A 498 9.73 3.84 -23.00
CA LEU A 498 9.97 4.01 -21.56
C LEU A 498 10.23 5.47 -21.20
N ALA A 499 10.97 6.22 -22.01
CA ALA A 499 11.24 7.64 -21.78
C ALA A 499 9.96 8.51 -21.84
N GLY A 500 9.02 8.14 -22.71
CA GLY A 500 7.74 8.84 -22.88
C GLY A 500 6.63 8.43 -21.92
N ASN A 501 6.82 7.36 -21.12
CA ASN A 501 5.77 6.79 -20.30
C ASN A 501 6.28 6.45 -18.90
N GLU A 502 6.00 7.33 -17.92
CA GLU A 502 6.49 7.18 -16.55
C GLU A 502 6.01 5.88 -15.91
N ARG A 503 4.74 5.50 -16.10
CA ARG A 503 4.19 4.22 -15.64
C ARG A 503 4.99 3.02 -16.16
N ALA A 504 5.22 2.97 -17.47
CA ALA A 504 5.98 1.88 -18.07
C ALA A 504 7.41 1.82 -17.55
N ARG A 505 8.05 2.98 -17.32
CA ARG A 505 9.40 3.07 -16.75
C ARG A 505 9.46 2.50 -15.34
N LEU A 506 8.49 2.82 -14.48
CA LEU A 506 8.41 2.27 -13.12
C LEU A 506 8.16 0.76 -13.14
N GLN A 507 7.28 0.28 -14.02
CA GLN A 507 7.03 -1.16 -14.20
C GLN A 507 8.28 -1.87 -14.70
N TRP A 508 9.03 -1.29 -15.62
CA TRP A 508 10.31 -1.83 -16.09
C TRP A 508 11.34 -1.93 -14.96
N GLN A 509 11.49 -0.86 -14.17
CA GLN A 509 12.38 -0.85 -13.00
C GLN A 509 12.00 -1.94 -11.99
N LEU A 510 10.71 -2.18 -11.75
CA LEU A 510 10.25 -3.25 -10.89
C LEU A 510 10.69 -4.62 -11.41
N GLU A 511 10.57 -4.88 -12.72
CA GLU A 511 11.01 -6.15 -13.31
C GLU A 511 12.54 -6.33 -13.23
N GLU A 512 13.32 -5.26 -13.41
CA GLU A 512 14.77 -5.29 -13.18
C GLU A 512 15.12 -5.66 -11.74
N GLN A 513 14.39 -5.07 -10.77
CA GLN A 513 14.56 -5.41 -9.36
C GLN A 513 14.18 -6.88 -9.08
N PHE A 514 13.07 -7.38 -9.66
CA PHE A 514 12.70 -8.80 -9.53
C PHE A 514 13.75 -9.71 -10.11
N LYS A 515 14.29 -9.42 -11.28
CA LYS A 515 15.36 -10.21 -11.89
C LYS A 515 16.60 -10.26 -10.98
N ALA A 516 17.01 -9.14 -10.43
CA ALA A 516 18.13 -9.06 -9.49
C ALA A 516 17.85 -9.85 -8.20
N PHE A 517 16.64 -9.75 -7.66
CA PHE A 517 16.19 -10.49 -6.47
C PHE A 517 16.16 -12.00 -6.72
N GLU A 518 15.53 -12.44 -7.81
CA GLU A 518 15.38 -13.86 -8.16
C GLU A 518 16.72 -14.53 -8.50
N SER A 519 17.73 -13.77 -8.91
CA SER A 519 19.07 -14.31 -9.20
C SER A 519 19.83 -14.74 -7.92
N GLN A 520 19.35 -14.39 -6.74
CA GLN A 520 19.94 -14.75 -5.46
C GLN A 520 19.55 -16.18 -5.01
N TYR A 521 18.54 -16.74 -5.63
CA TYR A 521 17.99 -18.07 -5.35
C TYR A 521 18.16 -18.98 -6.56
#